data_997c89d64ae2800133f9268b2bdb7579
#
_entry.id   997c89d64ae2800133f9268b2bdb7579
#
_cell.length_a   1.000
_cell.length_b   1.000
_cell.length_c   1.000
_cell.angle_alpha   90.00
_cell.angle_beta   90.00
_cell.angle_gamma   90.00
#
_symmetry.space_group_name_H-M   'P 1'
#
loop_
_entity.id
_entity.type
_entity.pdbx_description
1 polymer ?
#
loop_
_entity_poly.entity_id
_entity_poly.type
_entity_poly.pdbx_seq_one_letter_code
_entity_poly.pdbx_strand_id
1 'polypeptide(L)'
;NLGHTIYGVTRRICSKANYEAVLVDLASDWKISDLPINIDTIYHLAQSDKFRDFPAGAPDVFQVNINSTAKLLDYAKKISVRSFIYSSSGGVYGNGDKPFLENAPIVPFGELGFYLGSKACGEILVQSYAQIFQVNIVRPFFLYGRAQKRDMLIPRLFDNVVNDNPVYLSGKNGIRLNPLYVNDGVEALTAILDRSDSNTYNLGGPEILSIRQICNIFGSYLGTTPYYKLSNDLPKDLVGDISLTTEVLYKPKIKLSEVVPEIDGKI
;
A
#
# COMPACT_ATOMS: atom_id res chain seq x y z
N ASN A 1 -2.82 -5.79 -21.28
CA ASN A 1 -1.86 -4.95 -22.02
C ASN A 1 -2.63 -3.83 -22.71
N LEU A 2 -2.59 -2.61 -22.13
CA LEU A 2 -3.31 -1.43 -22.63
C LEU A 2 -2.51 -0.68 -23.72
N GLY A 3 -1.48 -1.31 -24.30
CA GLY A 3 -0.62 -0.69 -25.34
C GLY A 3 0.47 0.23 -24.81
N HIS A 4 0.70 0.26 -23.49
CA HIS A 4 1.77 1.04 -22.89
C HIS A 4 3.12 0.30 -22.93
N THR A 5 4.21 1.06 -23.15
CA THR A 5 5.57 0.58 -22.88
C THR A 5 5.85 0.76 -21.38
N ILE A 6 6.23 -0.32 -20.71
CA ILE A 6 6.44 -0.33 -19.26
C ILE A 6 7.92 -0.57 -18.95
N TYR A 7 8.52 0.33 -18.18
CA TYR A 7 9.84 0.19 -17.59
C TYR A 7 9.72 -0.14 -16.10
N GLY A 8 10.26 -1.27 -15.69
CA GLY A 8 10.23 -1.68 -14.28
C GLY A 8 11.58 -1.45 -13.62
N VAL A 9 11.68 -0.45 -12.74
CA VAL A 9 12.86 -0.25 -11.90
C VAL A 9 12.89 -1.34 -10.83
N THR A 10 13.92 -2.17 -10.87
CA THR A 10 14.01 -3.39 -10.06
C THR A 10 15.46 -3.72 -9.69
N ARG A 11 15.64 -4.40 -8.56
CA ARG A 11 16.94 -4.91 -8.12
C ARG A 11 17.35 -6.24 -8.78
N ARG A 12 16.39 -6.95 -9.39
CA ARG A 12 16.58 -8.28 -9.97
C ARG A 12 15.75 -8.43 -11.23
N ILE A 13 16.31 -9.07 -12.26
CA ILE A 13 15.55 -9.41 -13.47
C ILE A 13 14.51 -10.50 -13.12
N CYS A 14 13.27 -10.28 -13.52
CA CYS A 14 12.24 -11.30 -13.53
C CYS A 14 12.01 -11.76 -14.97
N SER A 15 12.38 -12.99 -15.29
CA SER A 15 12.28 -13.55 -16.66
C SER A 15 10.84 -13.70 -17.18
N LYS A 16 9.85 -13.61 -16.29
CA LYS A 16 8.41 -13.69 -16.63
C LYS A 16 7.73 -12.31 -16.66
N ALA A 17 8.47 -11.21 -16.52
CA ALA A 17 7.90 -9.88 -16.46
C ALA A 17 7.59 -9.36 -17.88
N ASN A 18 6.42 -8.76 -18.04
CA ASN A 18 6.00 -8.09 -19.27
C ASN A 18 6.37 -6.59 -19.26
N TYR A 19 7.61 -6.28 -18.85
CA TYR A 19 8.16 -4.93 -18.82
C TYR A 19 9.66 -4.95 -19.13
N GLU A 20 10.18 -3.82 -19.58
CA GLU A 20 11.62 -3.62 -19.74
C GLU A 20 12.25 -3.35 -18.37
N ALA A 21 13.17 -4.25 -17.95
CA ALA A 21 13.79 -4.15 -16.63
C ALA A 21 14.91 -3.10 -16.63
N VAL A 22 14.81 -2.15 -15.70
CA VAL A 22 15.87 -1.16 -15.40
C VAL A 22 16.47 -1.54 -14.05
N LEU A 23 17.72 -2.01 -14.08
CA LEU A 23 18.41 -2.51 -12.89
C LEU A 23 18.95 -1.34 -12.05
N VAL A 24 18.19 -0.93 -11.05
CA VAL A 24 18.54 0.12 -10.09
C VAL A 24 18.10 -0.31 -8.70
N ASP A 25 19.01 -0.20 -7.73
CA ASP A 25 18.69 -0.35 -6.31
C ASP A 25 18.50 1.04 -5.69
N LEU A 26 17.28 1.36 -5.31
CA LEU A 26 16.94 2.65 -4.69
C LEU A 26 17.60 2.85 -3.30
N ALA A 27 18.11 1.78 -2.69
CA ALA A 27 18.89 1.85 -1.45
C ALA A 27 20.35 2.24 -1.69
N SER A 28 20.82 2.19 -2.94
CA SER A 28 22.20 2.54 -3.32
C SER A 28 22.33 4.01 -3.77
N ASP A 29 23.55 4.42 -4.12
CA ASP A 29 23.81 5.71 -4.77
C ASP A 29 23.60 5.61 -6.29
N TRP A 30 22.35 5.41 -6.71
CA TRP A 30 21.94 5.40 -8.11
C TRP A 30 21.91 6.81 -8.73
N LYS A 31 22.00 6.88 -10.05
CA LYS A 31 22.00 8.16 -10.80
C LYS A 31 20.75 8.29 -11.65
N ILE A 32 20.30 9.51 -11.87
CA ILE A 32 19.17 9.82 -12.77
C ILE A 32 19.44 9.31 -14.20
N SER A 33 20.73 9.32 -14.65
CA SER A 33 21.15 8.78 -15.94
C SER A 33 20.93 7.26 -16.10
N ASP A 34 20.68 6.56 -15.01
CA ASP A 34 20.41 5.10 -15.04
C ASP A 34 18.96 4.80 -15.43
N LEU A 35 18.11 5.85 -15.53
CA LEU A 35 16.69 5.75 -15.85
C LEU A 35 16.40 6.13 -17.32
N PRO A 36 15.35 5.57 -17.96
CA PRO A 36 14.96 5.90 -19.33
C PRO A 36 14.47 7.34 -19.46
N ILE A 37 14.60 7.96 -20.65
CA ILE A 37 14.31 9.39 -20.86
C ILE A 37 12.92 9.70 -21.44
N ASN A 38 12.26 8.71 -22.04
CA ASN A 38 10.95 8.91 -22.70
C ASN A 38 9.84 8.28 -21.85
N ILE A 39 9.50 8.96 -20.74
CA ILE A 39 8.50 8.49 -19.78
C ILE A 39 7.41 9.55 -19.63
N ASP A 40 6.15 9.16 -19.82
CA ASP A 40 5.00 10.02 -19.61
C ASP A 40 4.52 10.00 -18.14
N THR A 41 4.61 8.85 -17.49
CA THR A 41 4.06 8.64 -16.15
C THR A 41 4.98 7.80 -15.28
N ILE A 42 5.13 8.20 -14.02
CA ILE A 42 5.91 7.46 -13.03
C ILE A 42 4.98 6.95 -11.92
N TYR A 43 5.01 5.65 -11.69
CA TYR A 43 4.43 5.01 -10.50
C TYR A 43 5.53 4.72 -9.48
N HIS A 44 5.61 5.53 -8.45
CA HIS A 44 6.55 5.30 -7.35
C HIS A 44 5.88 4.46 -6.25
N LEU A 45 5.92 3.14 -6.43
CA LEU A 45 5.33 2.15 -5.51
C LEU A 45 6.37 1.54 -4.57
N ALA A 46 7.64 1.85 -4.78
CA ALA A 46 8.73 1.29 -4.00
C ALA A 46 8.73 1.77 -2.55
N GLN A 47 9.12 0.87 -1.67
CA GLN A 47 9.43 1.17 -0.27
C GLN A 47 10.56 0.26 0.22
N SER A 48 11.23 0.67 1.31
CA SER A 48 12.24 -0.16 1.96
C SER A 48 11.65 -1.47 2.47
N ASP A 49 12.36 -2.57 2.27
CA ASP A 49 12.03 -3.87 2.87
C ASP A 49 12.25 -3.89 4.39
N LYS A 50 13.06 -2.93 4.91
CA LYS A 50 13.43 -2.82 6.33
C LYS A 50 12.51 -1.89 7.13
N PHE A 51 11.31 -1.61 6.63
CA PHE A 51 10.39 -0.66 7.23
C PHE A 51 9.93 -1.02 8.66
N ARG A 52 10.14 -2.28 9.10
CA ARG A 52 9.85 -2.76 10.45
C ARG A 52 11.07 -2.87 11.36
N ASP A 53 12.27 -2.70 10.82
CA ASP A 53 13.54 -2.97 11.51
C ASP A 53 14.09 -1.71 12.21
N PHE A 54 13.22 -0.91 12.82
CA PHE A 54 13.65 0.28 13.53
C PHE A 54 14.33 -0.10 14.87
N PRO A 55 15.46 0.53 15.25
CA PRO A 55 16.17 1.62 14.53
C PRO A 55 17.16 1.15 13.47
N ALA A 56 17.53 -0.12 13.41
CA ALA A 56 18.58 -0.62 12.52
C ALA A 56 18.27 -0.40 11.03
N GLY A 57 17.01 -0.50 10.61
CA GLY A 57 16.56 -0.28 9.25
C GLY A 57 16.34 1.20 8.87
N ALA A 58 16.44 2.13 9.83
CA ALA A 58 16.13 3.54 9.58
C ALA A 58 16.93 4.19 8.43
N PRO A 59 18.25 3.97 8.27
CA PRO A 59 19.01 4.52 7.16
C PRO A 59 18.52 4.02 5.79
N ASP A 60 18.16 2.75 5.67
CA ASP A 60 17.62 2.17 4.44
C ASP A 60 16.23 2.73 4.13
N VAL A 61 15.35 2.84 5.13
CA VAL A 61 14.04 3.47 4.96
C VAL A 61 14.18 4.92 4.52
N PHE A 62 15.09 5.69 5.10
CA PHE A 62 15.36 7.06 4.70
C PHE A 62 15.84 7.13 3.24
N GLN A 63 16.79 6.29 2.87
CA GLN A 63 17.37 6.27 1.54
C GLN A 63 16.32 5.91 0.47
N VAL A 64 15.50 4.87 0.70
CA VAL A 64 14.51 4.41 -0.27
C VAL A 64 13.27 5.31 -0.29
N ASN A 65 12.70 5.62 0.88
CA ASN A 65 11.40 6.27 0.94
C ASN A 65 11.46 7.80 0.81
N ILE A 66 12.60 8.42 1.19
CA ILE A 66 12.74 9.89 1.19
C ILE A 66 13.73 10.36 0.13
N ASN A 67 14.99 9.93 0.23
CA ASN A 67 16.03 10.42 -0.69
C ASN A 67 15.75 10.00 -2.14
N SER A 68 15.38 8.72 -2.36
CA SER A 68 15.03 8.27 -3.72
C SER A 68 13.74 8.89 -4.24
N THR A 69 12.76 9.21 -3.38
CA THR A 69 11.58 9.99 -3.80
C THR A 69 11.98 11.38 -4.30
N ALA A 70 12.85 12.08 -3.56
CA ALA A 70 13.35 13.41 -3.99
C ALA A 70 14.12 13.33 -5.33
N LYS A 71 15.00 12.31 -5.50
CA LYS A 71 15.74 12.08 -6.75
C LYS A 71 14.77 11.76 -7.92
N LEU A 72 13.73 10.96 -7.69
CA LEU A 72 12.72 10.64 -8.72
C LEU A 72 11.88 11.86 -9.10
N LEU A 73 11.59 12.77 -8.19
CA LEU A 73 10.91 14.02 -8.49
C LEU A 73 11.77 14.97 -9.34
N ASP A 74 13.08 15.09 -9.04
CA ASP A 74 14.04 15.82 -9.89
C ASP A 74 14.16 15.21 -11.29
N TYR A 75 14.24 13.89 -11.37
CA TYR A 75 14.20 13.16 -12.65
C TYR A 75 12.88 13.44 -13.41
N ALA A 76 11.73 13.30 -12.76
CA ALA A 76 10.41 13.56 -13.35
C ALA A 76 10.33 14.98 -13.96
N LYS A 77 10.82 15.98 -13.23
CA LYS A 77 10.91 17.38 -13.73
C LYS A 77 11.83 17.48 -14.95
N LYS A 78 13.03 16.89 -14.91
CA LYS A 78 14.04 16.97 -16.00
C LYS A 78 13.53 16.39 -17.32
N ILE A 79 12.75 15.30 -17.26
CA ILE A 79 12.21 14.67 -18.47
C ILE A 79 10.79 15.12 -18.81
N SER A 80 10.24 16.09 -18.07
CA SER A 80 8.92 16.68 -18.27
C SER A 80 7.78 15.64 -18.29
N VAL A 81 7.74 14.75 -17.26
CA VAL A 81 6.65 13.78 -17.13
C VAL A 81 5.29 14.48 -17.01
N ARG A 82 4.26 13.84 -17.52
CA ARG A 82 2.88 14.29 -17.37
C ARG A 82 2.35 14.04 -15.96
N SER A 83 2.63 12.88 -15.40
CA SER A 83 2.04 12.44 -14.13
C SER A 83 3.02 11.67 -13.24
N PHE A 84 2.93 11.90 -11.93
CA PHE A 84 3.66 11.18 -10.90
C PHE A 84 2.69 10.62 -9.87
N ILE A 85 2.63 9.30 -9.74
CA ILE A 85 1.78 8.60 -8.77
C ILE A 85 2.64 8.08 -7.63
N TYR A 86 2.33 8.51 -6.40
CA TYR A 86 3.06 8.13 -5.19
C TYR A 86 2.25 7.22 -4.30
N SER A 87 2.81 6.07 -3.93
CA SER A 87 2.21 5.18 -2.94
C SER A 87 2.62 5.56 -1.53
N SER A 88 1.70 6.20 -0.82
CA SER A 88 1.75 6.44 0.62
C SER A 88 1.21 5.23 1.41
N SER A 89 0.46 5.48 2.46
CA SER A 89 -0.18 4.46 3.30
C SER A 89 -1.39 5.05 4.03
N GLY A 90 -2.49 4.31 4.15
CA GLY A 90 -3.60 4.68 5.02
C GLY A 90 -3.20 4.83 6.49
N GLY A 91 -2.10 4.18 6.91
CA GLY A 91 -1.56 4.31 8.27
C GLY A 91 -1.16 5.73 8.67
N VAL A 92 -0.95 6.66 7.73
CA VAL A 92 -0.60 8.06 8.05
C VAL A 92 -1.71 8.80 8.79
N TYR A 93 -2.95 8.32 8.73
CA TYR A 93 -4.05 8.87 9.51
C TYR A 93 -4.01 8.46 10.99
N GLY A 94 -3.22 7.43 11.34
CA GLY A 94 -3.29 6.81 12.65
C GLY A 94 -4.53 5.92 12.79
N ASN A 95 -5.15 5.94 13.97
CA ASN A 95 -6.34 5.15 14.28
C ASN A 95 -7.51 6.06 14.65
N GLY A 96 -8.74 5.64 14.36
CA GLY A 96 -9.94 6.44 14.62
C GLY A 96 -11.21 5.61 14.76
N ASP A 97 -12.30 6.28 15.14
CA ASP A 97 -13.62 5.65 15.34
C ASP A 97 -14.50 5.68 14.07
N LYS A 98 -14.09 6.49 13.09
CA LYS A 98 -14.80 6.67 11.82
C LYS A 98 -13.85 6.45 10.64
N PRO A 99 -14.37 6.07 9.46
CA PRO A 99 -13.56 6.03 8.25
C PRO A 99 -12.92 7.38 7.95
N PHE A 100 -11.64 7.34 7.54
CA PHE A 100 -10.86 8.54 7.22
C PHE A 100 -11.15 8.99 5.79
N LEU A 101 -11.60 10.22 5.63
CA LEU A 101 -11.65 10.92 4.34
C LEU A 101 -10.22 11.34 3.93
N GLU A 102 -9.99 11.58 2.64
CA GLU A 102 -8.68 11.99 2.12
C GLU A 102 -8.17 13.31 2.70
N ASN A 103 -9.07 14.21 3.08
CA ASN A 103 -8.75 15.49 3.74
C ASN A 103 -8.62 15.39 5.27
N ALA A 104 -8.77 14.19 5.84
CA ALA A 104 -8.56 14.00 7.27
C ALA A 104 -7.09 14.33 7.64
N PRO A 105 -6.85 14.93 8.81
CA PRO A 105 -5.52 15.24 9.28
C PRO A 105 -4.64 13.98 9.36
N ILE A 106 -3.39 14.12 8.96
CA ILE A 106 -2.35 13.13 9.26
C ILE A 106 -2.10 13.20 10.77
N VAL A 107 -1.91 12.03 11.40
CA VAL A 107 -1.66 11.96 12.84
C VAL A 107 -0.41 12.76 13.24
N PRO A 108 -0.39 13.43 14.42
CA PRO A 108 0.73 14.27 14.84
C PRO A 108 2.06 13.52 14.91
N PHE A 109 3.16 14.28 14.81
CA PHE A 109 4.51 13.76 15.00
C PHE A 109 4.65 12.98 16.32
N GLY A 110 5.37 11.87 16.27
CA GLY A 110 5.60 11.01 17.43
C GLY A 110 4.67 9.80 17.49
N GLU A 111 3.50 9.84 16.87
CA GLU A 111 2.61 8.68 16.79
C GLU A 111 2.81 7.87 15.50
N LEU A 112 3.36 8.47 14.43
CA LEU A 112 3.57 7.81 13.14
C LEU A 112 4.64 6.71 13.18
N GLY A 113 5.66 6.85 14.01
CA GLY A 113 6.87 6.05 13.90
C GLY A 113 7.66 6.34 12.61
N PHE A 114 8.81 5.69 12.45
CA PHE A 114 9.76 6.03 11.39
C PHE A 114 9.22 5.75 9.98
N TYR A 115 8.57 4.59 9.80
CA TYR A 115 8.03 4.18 8.50
C TYR A 115 6.92 5.12 8.01
N LEU A 116 5.86 5.29 8.81
CA LEU A 116 4.74 6.15 8.41
C LEU A 116 5.16 7.62 8.32
N GLY A 117 6.08 8.05 9.18
CA GLY A 117 6.73 9.36 9.08
C GLY A 117 7.44 9.54 7.74
N SER A 118 8.17 8.52 7.25
CA SER A 118 8.82 8.57 5.93
C SER A 118 7.81 8.66 4.79
N LYS A 119 6.65 7.99 4.91
CA LYS A 119 5.56 8.08 3.92
C LYS A 119 4.92 9.47 3.91
N ALA A 120 4.65 10.05 5.08
CA ALA A 120 4.13 11.42 5.21
C ALA A 120 5.13 12.47 4.67
N CYS A 121 6.43 12.31 4.94
CA CYS A 121 7.47 13.15 4.31
C CYS A 121 7.43 13.02 2.78
N GLY A 122 7.29 11.81 2.24
CA GLY A 122 7.15 11.58 0.81
C GLY A 122 5.94 12.31 0.22
N GLU A 123 4.78 12.31 0.89
CA GLU A 123 3.60 13.08 0.45
C GLU A 123 3.90 14.59 0.35
N ILE A 124 4.58 15.16 1.35
CA ILE A 124 4.97 16.59 1.35
C ILE A 124 5.88 16.89 0.16
N LEU A 125 6.90 16.05 -0.08
CA LEU A 125 7.82 16.22 -1.21
C LEU A 125 7.07 16.18 -2.54
N VAL A 126 6.23 15.15 -2.74
CA VAL A 126 5.47 14.94 -3.98
C VAL A 126 4.47 16.08 -4.20
N GLN A 127 3.71 16.48 -3.18
CA GLN A 127 2.75 17.57 -3.26
C GLN A 127 3.39 18.90 -3.64
N SER A 128 4.65 19.14 -3.27
CA SER A 128 5.38 20.36 -3.64
C SER A 128 5.61 20.49 -5.15
N TYR A 129 5.50 19.41 -5.91
CA TYR A 129 5.63 19.40 -7.38
C TYR A 129 4.30 19.52 -8.13
N ALA A 130 3.16 19.61 -7.45
CA ALA A 130 1.83 19.65 -8.06
C ALA A 130 1.60 20.83 -9.03
N GLN A 131 2.45 21.87 -8.96
CA GLN A 131 2.43 23.00 -9.92
C GLN A 131 3.32 22.79 -11.15
N ILE A 132 4.11 21.70 -11.18
CA ILE A 132 5.06 21.41 -12.25
C ILE A 132 4.51 20.31 -13.15
N PHE A 133 3.95 19.26 -12.57
CA PHE A 133 3.29 18.14 -13.25
C PHE A 133 2.15 17.61 -12.39
N GLN A 134 1.29 16.78 -12.98
CA GLN A 134 0.21 16.15 -12.25
C GLN A 134 0.74 15.20 -11.17
N VAL A 135 0.19 15.30 -9.96
CA VAL A 135 0.58 14.50 -8.80
C VAL A 135 -0.63 13.77 -8.25
N ASN A 136 -0.53 12.46 -8.12
CA ASN A 136 -1.54 11.67 -7.45
C ASN A 136 -0.92 10.88 -6.29
N ILE A 137 -1.50 11.01 -5.10
CA ILE A 137 -1.10 10.28 -3.90
C ILE A 137 -2.13 9.20 -3.65
N VAL A 138 -1.69 7.97 -3.49
CA VAL A 138 -2.57 6.87 -3.10
C VAL A 138 -2.22 6.41 -1.69
N ARG A 139 -3.22 6.18 -0.85
CA ARG A 139 -3.12 5.68 0.53
C ARG A 139 -3.78 4.31 0.63
N PRO A 140 -3.05 3.22 0.33
CA PRO A 140 -3.58 1.86 0.43
C PRO A 140 -3.87 1.48 1.90
N PHE A 141 -5.01 0.80 2.10
CA PHE A 141 -5.42 0.22 3.39
C PHE A 141 -5.30 -1.31 3.32
N PHE A 142 -4.32 -1.86 4.05
CA PHE A 142 -4.13 -3.31 4.19
C PHE A 142 -4.18 -4.09 2.87
N LEU A 143 -3.38 -3.62 1.89
CA LEU A 143 -3.23 -4.30 0.60
C LEU A 143 -2.81 -5.76 0.82
N TYR A 144 -3.49 -6.70 0.16
CA TYR A 144 -3.17 -8.12 0.22
C TYR A 144 -3.35 -8.78 -1.15
N GLY A 145 -2.75 -9.96 -1.32
CA GLY A 145 -2.87 -10.75 -2.56
C GLY A 145 -1.90 -11.91 -2.60
N ARG A 146 -1.94 -12.62 -3.73
CA ARG A 146 -1.04 -13.74 -4.02
C ARG A 146 0.43 -13.33 -3.85
N ALA A 147 1.24 -14.22 -3.33
CA ALA A 147 2.68 -14.06 -3.10
C ALA A 147 3.06 -12.91 -2.12
N GLN A 148 2.11 -12.37 -1.36
CA GLN A 148 2.43 -11.45 -0.28
C GLN A 148 3.27 -12.16 0.79
N LYS A 149 4.25 -11.46 1.39
CA LYS A 149 5.06 -12.00 2.49
C LYS A 149 4.17 -12.48 3.63
N ARG A 150 4.47 -13.68 4.17
CA ARG A 150 3.64 -14.35 5.19
C ARG A 150 3.58 -13.59 6.54
N ASP A 151 4.53 -12.71 6.82
CA ASP A 151 4.55 -11.84 7.99
C ASP A 151 3.60 -10.62 7.90
N MET A 152 3.04 -10.34 6.71
CA MET A 152 2.03 -9.29 6.53
C MET A 152 0.68 -9.68 7.15
N LEU A 153 -0.15 -8.70 7.50
CA LEU A 153 -1.33 -8.90 8.34
C LEU A 153 -2.25 -10.02 7.86
N ILE A 154 -2.73 -9.96 6.61
CA ILE A 154 -3.73 -10.90 6.10
C ILE A 154 -3.16 -12.32 6.00
N PRO A 155 -2.00 -12.58 5.35
CA PRO A 155 -1.40 -13.91 5.34
C PRO A 155 -1.06 -14.44 6.73
N ARG A 156 -0.56 -13.59 7.64
CA ARG A 156 -0.23 -13.98 9.03
C ARG A 156 -1.46 -14.41 9.82
N LEU A 157 -2.59 -13.71 9.66
CA LEU A 157 -3.86 -14.13 10.28
C LEU A 157 -4.33 -15.48 9.73
N PHE A 158 -4.19 -15.70 8.43
CA PHE A 158 -4.48 -16.99 7.81
C PHE A 158 -3.59 -18.10 8.41
N ASP A 159 -2.28 -17.89 8.48
CA ASP A 159 -1.33 -18.85 9.07
C ASP A 159 -1.63 -19.16 10.54
N ASN A 160 -2.05 -18.16 11.33
CA ASN A 160 -2.45 -18.39 12.71
C ASN A 160 -3.67 -19.33 12.78
N VAL A 161 -4.66 -19.15 11.90
CA VAL A 161 -5.85 -20.02 11.87
C VAL A 161 -5.48 -21.44 11.40
N VAL A 162 -4.63 -21.57 10.38
CA VAL A 162 -4.15 -22.87 9.88
C VAL A 162 -3.42 -23.66 10.96
N ASN A 163 -2.58 -22.99 11.75
CA ASN A 163 -1.71 -23.62 12.73
C ASN A 163 -2.30 -23.65 14.17
N ASP A 164 -3.57 -23.32 14.33
CA ASP A 164 -4.25 -23.20 15.64
C ASP A 164 -3.51 -22.28 16.63
N ASN A 165 -2.81 -21.27 16.09
CA ASN A 165 -2.13 -20.26 16.87
C ASN A 165 -3.12 -19.20 17.37
N PRO A 166 -2.93 -18.64 18.60
CA PRO A 166 -3.83 -17.65 19.13
C PRO A 166 -3.81 -16.35 18.32
N VAL A 167 -4.98 -15.85 17.96
CA VAL A 167 -5.16 -14.51 17.41
C VAL A 167 -5.52 -13.56 18.56
N TYR A 168 -4.66 -12.56 18.78
CA TYR A 168 -4.87 -11.57 19.84
C TYR A 168 -5.81 -10.47 19.36
N LEU A 169 -6.87 -10.20 20.11
CA LEU A 169 -7.90 -9.21 19.80
C LEU A 169 -7.98 -8.15 20.91
N SER A 170 -7.88 -6.87 20.53
CA SER A 170 -8.28 -5.77 21.40
C SER A 170 -9.79 -5.76 21.53
N GLY A 171 -10.32 -5.92 22.74
CA GLY A 171 -11.74 -6.13 23.00
C GLY A 171 -12.28 -7.40 22.35
N LYS A 172 -13.58 -7.41 22.07
CA LYS A 172 -14.29 -8.61 21.59
C LYS A 172 -13.92 -8.98 20.13
N ASN A 173 -13.72 -8.00 19.26
CA ASN A 173 -13.65 -8.22 17.81
C ASN A 173 -12.31 -7.85 17.19
N GLY A 174 -11.40 -7.17 17.93
CA GLY A 174 -10.21 -6.53 17.38
C GLY A 174 -10.56 -5.29 16.55
N ILE A 175 -9.56 -4.67 15.96
CA ILE A 175 -9.73 -3.49 15.11
C ILE A 175 -10.54 -3.82 13.85
N ARG A 176 -11.21 -2.80 13.29
CA ARG A 176 -11.82 -2.88 11.96
C ARG A 176 -10.90 -2.25 10.92
N LEU A 177 -10.93 -2.82 9.74
CA LEU A 177 -10.14 -2.39 8.58
C LEU A 177 -10.88 -2.75 7.28
N ASN A 178 -10.52 -2.13 6.18
CA ASN A 178 -11.05 -2.46 4.86
C ASN A 178 -9.93 -2.98 3.93
N PRO A 179 -9.60 -4.29 4.01
CA PRO A 179 -8.48 -4.88 3.28
C PRO A 179 -8.72 -4.82 1.78
N LEU A 180 -7.72 -4.30 1.04
CA LEU A 180 -7.76 -4.14 -0.41
C LEU A 180 -7.09 -5.32 -1.10
N TYR A 181 -7.82 -6.05 -1.94
CA TYR A 181 -7.22 -7.05 -2.80
C TYR A 181 -6.39 -6.41 -3.91
N VAL A 182 -5.24 -7.00 -4.22
CA VAL A 182 -4.24 -6.42 -5.14
C VAL A 182 -4.80 -6.11 -6.52
N ASN A 183 -5.69 -6.93 -7.07
CA ASN A 183 -6.27 -6.68 -8.40
C ASN A 183 -7.18 -5.44 -8.39
N ASP A 184 -8.01 -5.24 -7.36
CA ASP A 184 -8.79 -4.00 -7.21
C ASP A 184 -7.86 -2.77 -7.08
N GLY A 185 -6.72 -2.94 -6.38
CA GLY A 185 -5.69 -1.90 -6.29
C GLY A 185 -5.05 -1.56 -7.64
N VAL A 186 -4.79 -2.58 -8.47
CA VAL A 186 -4.25 -2.39 -9.84
C VAL A 186 -5.26 -1.66 -10.74
N GLU A 187 -6.54 -2.03 -10.68
CA GLU A 187 -7.59 -1.34 -11.44
C GLU A 187 -7.71 0.14 -11.05
N ALA A 188 -7.70 0.43 -9.74
CA ALA A 188 -7.73 1.82 -9.26
C ALA A 188 -6.48 2.61 -9.70
N LEU A 189 -5.29 2.02 -9.61
CA LEU A 189 -4.05 2.65 -10.08
C LEU A 189 -4.07 2.89 -11.59
N THR A 190 -4.61 1.95 -12.38
CA THR A 190 -4.73 2.08 -13.82
C THR A 190 -5.67 3.22 -14.20
N ALA A 191 -6.80 3.37 -13.50
CA ALA A 191 -7.77 4.45 -13.74
C ALA A 191 -7.19 5.86 -13.50
N ILE A 192 -6.11 5.99 -12.71
CA ILE A 192 -5.43 7.27 -12.51
C ILE A 192 -4.78 7.78 -13.80
N LEU A 193 -4.43 6.91 -14.76
CA LEU A 193 -3.85 7.32 -16.05
C LEU A 193 -4.78 8.23 -16.87
N ASP A 194 -6.09 8.06 -16.70
CA ASP A 194 -7.11 8.84 -17.42
C ASP A 194 -7.45 10.17 -16.74
N ARG A 195 -6.84 10.43 -15.56
CA ARG A 195 -7.05 11.69 -14.82
C ARG A 195 -6.15 12.80 -15.34
N SER A 196 -6.66 14.02 -15.25
CA SER A 196 -5.90 15.26 -15.57
C SER A 196 -5.71 16.18 -14.37
N ASP A 197 -6.26 15.81 -13.21
CA ASP A 197 -6.18 16.55 -11.95
C ASP A 197 -5.17 15.89 -10.98
N SER A 198 -4.64 16.69 -10.07
CA SER A 198 -3.83 16.20 -8.93
C SER A 198 -4.76 15.93 -7.75
N ASN A 199 -4.65 14.75 -7.14
CA ASN A 199 -5.50 14.39 -6.02
C ASN A 199 -4.86 13.39 -5.07
N THR A 200 -5.50 13.17 -3.92
CA THR A 200 -5.20 12.08 -2.99
C THR A 200 -6.36 11.11 -2.98
N TYR A 201 -6.08 9.81 -2.95
CA TYR A 201 -7.08 8.75 -2.99
C TYR A 201 -6.84 7.71 -1.91
N ASN A 202 -7.87 7.39 -1.14
CA ASN A 202 -7.87 6.24 -0.26
C ASN A 202 -8.17 4.97 -1.06
N LEU A 203 -7.30 3.99 -1.00
CA LEU A 203 -7.49 2.69 -1.66
C LEU A 203 -7.78 1.62 -0.61
N GLY A 204 -9.05 1.32 -0.38
CA GLY A 204 -9.53 0.28 0.51
C GLY A 204 -10.40 -0.74 -0.21
N GLY A 205 -10.60 -1.90 0.40
CA GLY A 205 -11.49 -2.94 -0.14
C GLY A 205 -12.98 -2.64 0.09
N PRO A 206 -13.88 -3.44 -0.52
CA PRO A 206 -15.32 -3.20 -0.49
C PRO A 206 -15.97 -3.51 0.85
N GLU A 207 -15.26 -4.20 1.75
CA GLU A 207 -15.79 -4.67 3.04
C GLU A 207 -15.03 -4.05 4.21
N ILE A 208 -15.75 -3.58 5.22
CA ILE A 208 -15.16 -3.21 6.51
C ILE A 208 -15.30 -4.43 7.43
N LEU A 209 -14.17 -5.03 7.79
CA LEU A 209 -14.10 -6.27 8.56
C LEU A 209 -13.29 -6.07 9.83
N SER A 210 -13.76 -6.64 10.95
CA SER A 210 -12.94 -6.78 12.16
C SER A 210 -11.94 -7.95 11.99
N ILE A 211 -10.87 -7.95 12.78
CA ILE A 211 -9.91 -9.07 12.80
C ILE A 211 -10.63 -10.40 13.06
N ARG A 212 -11.63 -10.43 13.96
CA ARG A 212 -12.44 -11.62 14.22
C ARG A 212 -13.20 -12.10 12.98
N GLN A 213 -13.82 -11.17 12.24
CA GLN A 213 -14.54 -11.53 11.00
C GLN A 213 -13.61 -12.09 9.94
N ILE A 214 -12.42 -11.48 9.77
CA ILE A 214 -11.38 -11.98 8.85
C ILE A 214 -11.00 -13.42 9.22
N CYS A 215 -10.67 -13.68 10.48
CA CYS A 215 -10.30 -15.02 10.92
C CYS A 215 -11.46 -16.03 10.81
N ASN A 216 -12.69 -15.61 11.05
CA ASN A 216 -13.86 -16.47 10.87
C ASN A 216 -14.07 -16.85 9.39
N ILE A 217 -13.80 -15.93 8.45
CA ILE A 217 -13.81 -16.25 7.00
C ILE A 217 -12.77 -17.34 6.71
N PHE A 218 -11.56 -17.24 7.26
CA PHE A 218 -10.51 -18.25 7.11
C PHE A 218 -10.91 -19.59 7.75
N GLY A 219 -11.46 -19.54 8.98
CA GLY A 219 -11.93 -20.73 9.68
C GLY A 219 -13.04 -21.46 8.91
N SER A 220 -13.98 -20.71 8.33
CA SER A 220 -15.05 -21.28 7.49
C SER A 220 -14.50 -21.97 6.24
N TYR A 221 -13.50 -21.39 5.60
CA TYR A 221 -12.82 -21.98 4.45
C TYR A 221 -12.06 -23.26 4.81
N LEU A 222 -11.38 -23.26 5.96
CA LEU A 222 -10.56 -24.38 6.44
C LEU A 222 -11.36 -25.46 7.19
N GLY A 223 -12.63 -25.22 7.51
CA GLY A 223 -13.45 -26.12 8.34
C GLY A 223 -13.01 -26.15 9.80
N THR A 224 -12.43 -25.09 10.34
CA THR A 224 -11.92 -24.99 11.71
C THR A 224 -12.44 -23.74 12.43
N THR A 225 -12.35 -23.73 13.77
CA THR A 225 -12.71 -22.57 14.59
C THR A 225 -11.45 -21.87 15.04
N PRO A 226 -11.27 -20.56 14.69
CA PRO A 226 -10.07 -19.81 15.09
C PRO A 226 -9.97 -19.66 16.61
N TYR A 227 -8.75 -19.78 17.13
CA TYR A 227 -8.45 -19.59 18.56
C TYR A 227 -8.15 -18.11 18.87
N TYR A 228 -8.90 -17.53 19.83
CA TYR A 228 -8.77 -16.11 20.18
C TYR A 228 -8.29 -15.91 21.62
N LYS A 229 -7.36 -14.95 21.78
CA LYS A 229 -7.00 -14.38 23.09
C LYS A 229 -7.44 -12.90 23.10
N LEU A 230 -8.24 -12.53 24.09
CA LEU A 230 -8.78 -11.19 24.21
C LEU A 230 -7.93 -10.35 25.16
N SER A 231 -7.70 -9.07 24.82
CA SER A 231 -7.22 -8.05 25.74
C SER A 231 -8.34 -7.08 26.09
N ASN A 232 -8.16 -6.35 27.18
CA ASN A 232 -9.11 -5.31 27.62
C ASN A 232 -8.90 -3.97 26.89
N ASP A 233 -7.94 -3.90 25.96
CA ASP A 233 -7.67 -2.70 25.21
C ASP A 233 -8.87 -2.33 24.32
N LEU A 234 -9.15 -1.06 24.21
CA LEU A 234 -10.15 -0.58 23.25
C LEU A 234 -9.58 -0.70 21.83
N PRO A 235 -10.32 -1.34 20.91
CA PRO A 235 -9.89 -1.40 19.51
C PRO A 235 -9.88 0.01 18.91
N LYS A 236 -8.84 0.32 18.16
CA LYS A 236 -8.71 1.58 17.41
C LYS A 236 -8.66 1.25 15.94
N ASP A 237 -9.76 1.55 15.25
CA ASP A 237 -9.94 1.17 13.85
C ASP A 237 -9.00 1.93 12.90
N LEU A 238 -8.72 1.31 11.77
CA LEU A 238 -8.04 1.96 10.65
C LEU A 238 -8.79 1.62 9.35
N VAL A 239 -9.76 2.44 9.03
CA VAL A 239 -10.65 2.29 7.87
C VAL A 239 -10.55 3.53 7.00
N GLY A 240 -10.28 3.38 5.70
CA GLY A 240 -10.37 4.47 4.73
C GLY A 240 -11.80 4.65 4.21
N ASP A 241 -12.28 5.88 4.12
CA ASP A 241 -13.42 6.19 3.30
C ASP A 241 -12.98 6.11 1.83
N ILE A 242 -13.64 5.28 1.05
CA ILE A 242 -13.32 5.03 -0.37
C ILE A 242 -14.36 5.64 -1.33
N SER A 243 -15.19 6.55 -0.84
CA SER A 243 -16.27 7.14 -1.64
C SER A 243 -15.72 7.88 -2.85
N LEU A 244 -14.67 8.70 -2.68
CA LEU A 244 -14.02 9.41 -3.76
C LEU A 244 -13.42 8.44 -4.80
N THR A 245 -12.66 7.46 -4.36
CA THR A 245 -12.07 6.44 -5.25
C THR A 245 -13.15 5.68 -6.03
N THR A 246 -14.25 5.33 -5.35
CA THR A 246 -15.39 4.62 -5.98
C THR A 246 -16.09 5.47 -7.02
N GLU A 247 -16.21 6.78 -6.80
CA GLU A 247 -16.89 7.71 -7.70
C GLU A 247 -16.05 8.03 -8.93
N VAL A 248 -14.74 8.30 -8.76
CA VAL A 248 -13.93 8.90 -9.83
C VAL A 248 -12.87 8.00 -10.44
N LEU A 249 -12.53 6.87 -9.83
CA LEU A 249 -11.53 5.93 -10.34
C LEU A 249 -12.11 4.54 -10.59
N TYR A 250 -12.35 3.80 -9.52
CA TYR A 250 -12.73 2.40 -9.59
C TYR A 250 -13.47 1.98 -8.32
N LYS A 251 -14.54 1.24 -8.49
CA LYS A 251 -15.28 0.64 -7.36
C LYS A 251 -14.71 -0.74 -7.04
N PRO A 252 -14.03 -0.93 -5.91
CA PRO A 252 -13.53 -2.23 -5.47
C PRO A 252 -14.67 -3.24 -5.36
N LYS A 253 -14.43 -4.50 -5.78
CA LYS A 253 -15.47 -5.53 -5.90
C LYS A 253 -15.10 -6.82 -5.19
N ILE A 254 -13.81 -7.13 -5.09
CA ILE A 254 -13.33 -8.44 -4.67
C ILE A 254 -13.40 -8.55 -3.16
N LYS A 255 -14.22 -9.48 -2.68
CA LYS A 255 -14.38 -9.77 -1.24
C LYS A 255 -13.29 -10.72 -0.75
N LEU A 256 -12.94 -10.59 0.55
CA LEU A 256 -11.92 -11.45 1.15
C LEU A 256 -12.26 -12.95 1.00
N SER A 257 -13.53 -13.32 1.19
CA SER A 257 -13.99 -14.72 1.10
C SER A 257 -13.78 -15.35 -0.28
N GLU A 258 -13.74 -14.55 -1.35
CA GLU A 258 -13.61 -15.05 -2.73
C GLU A 258 -12.17 -15.45 -3.08
N VAL A 259 -11.19 -14.88 -2.39
CA VAL A 259 -9.76 -15.03 -2.72
C VAL A 259 -8.94 -15.76 -1.64
N VAL A 260 -9.60 -16.37 -0.66
CA VAL A 260 -8.91 -17.18 0.37
C VAL A 260 -8.06 -18.31 -0.25
N PRO A 261 -8.49 -19.02 -1.32
CA PRO A 261 -7.65 -20.03 -1.97
C PRO A 261 -6.30 -19.52 -2.49
N GLU A 262 -6.23 -18.26 -2.92
CA GLU A 262 -4.98 -17.63 -3.36
C GLU A 262 -4.04 -17.30 -2.18
N ILE A 263 -4.61 -16.95 -1.01
CA ILE A 263 -3.86 -16.73 0.23
C ILE A 263 -3.27 -18.05 0.74
N ASP A 264 -4.02 -19.15 0.57
CA ASP A 264 -3.60 -20.52 0.89
C ASP A 264 -2.54 -21.07 -0.09
N GLY A 265 -2.36 -20.43 -1.25
CA GLY A 265 -1.40 -20.86 -2.27
C GLY A 265 -1.86 -22.06 -3.10
N LYS A 266 -3.16 -22.37 -3.09
CA LYS A 266 -3.76 -23.49 -3.88
C LYS A 266 -4.09 -23.12 -5.32
N ILE A 267 -4.06 -21.83 -5.65
CA ILE A 267 -4.33 -21.31 -7.01
C ILE A 267 -3.23 -20.34 -7.43
#